data_52dbc942fc75599023de03d9106b15a4
#
_entry.id   52dbc942fc75599023de03d9106b15a4
#
_cell.length_a   1.000
_cell.length_b   1.000
_cell.length_c   1.000
_cell.angle_alpha   90.00
_cell.angle_beta   90.00
_cell.angle_gamma   90.00
#
_symmetry.space_group_name_H-M   'P 1'
#
loop_
_entity.id
_entity.type
_entity.pdbx_description
1 polymer ?
#
loop_
_entity_poly.entity_id
_entity_poly.type
_entity_poly.pdbx_seq_one_letter_code
_entity_poly.pdbx_strand_id
1 'polypeptide(L)'
;MRPNIIFYFSDQQRWDTVNETVTPNLMKLAENGVNFTNSYTCQPVCGPARACLQTGLYATQNQCYWNGIPLPQNIKPLAEYFNEAGYETAYVGKWHLASDRLPNVGFHCEKSAIPENLRGGYKDWWRASDVLEFTSHGYDGYVFDNENRKVDFKGYRADCINDFALQYLEQKTSDKPFFMFVSHIEPHHQNDHHCYEGPKDTVDKFKDYPIPPDLSFLPGDYNKMYPDYIAAINRLDDNVGKLVKKLKEKGLYDNTIIIYTSDHGSHFKTRNLEYKRSCHDSATHTPLIISGGMFKGGVVDDRLVSLIDLPPTLLDMAGIPIPKSYSG
;
A
#
# COMPACT_ATOMS: atom_id res chain seq x y z
N MET A 1 8.44 14.87 -20.85
CA MET A 1 7.04 14.41 -20.62
C MET A 1 6.92 14.14 -19.13
N ARG A 2 5.81 14.50 -18.47
CA ARG A 2 5.60 14.16 -17.05
C ARG A 2 5.42 12.65 -16.93
N PRO A 3 6.05 11.98 -15.95
CA PRO A 3 5.93 10.54 -15.79
C PRO A 3 4.57 10.13 -15.24
N ASN A 4 4.12 8.92 -15.58
CA ASN A 4 3.10 8.24 -14.81
C ASN A 4 3.71 7.77 -13.48
N ILE A 5 2.92 7.70 -12.44
CA ILE A 5 3.36 7.25 -11.12
C ILE A 5 2.40 6.19 -10.60
N ILE A 6 2.94 5.04 -10.22
CA ILE A 6 2.22 3.96 -9.54
C ILE A 6 2.80 3.79 -8.15
N PHE A 7 1.98 4.00 -7.15
CA PHE A 7 2.28 3.73 -5.75
C PHE A 7 1.64 2.38 -5.38
N TYR A 8 2.46 1.32 -5.33
CA TYR A 8 2.02 -0.04 -5.03
C TYR A 8 2.29 -0.33 -3.55
N PHE A 9 1.24 -0.52 -2.79
CA PHE A 9 1.25 -0.45 -1.34
C PHE A 9 0.68 -1.72 -0.70
N SER A 10 1.49 -2.40 0.10
CA SER A 10 1.07 -3.52 0.95
C SER A 10 0.69 -3.03 2.36
N ASP A 11 0.00 -3.87 3.12
CA ASP A 11 -0.35 -3.60 4.52
C ASP A 11 0.30 -4.66 5.43
N GLN A 12 1.07 -4.21 6.41
CA GLN A 12 1.69 -5.07 7.42
C GLN A 12 2.88 -5.91 6.90
N GLN A 13 3.58 -5.47 5.85
CA GLN A 13 4.71 -6.20 5.28
C GLN A 13 6.04 -5.78 5.91
N ARG A 14 6.80 -6.77 6.37
CA ARG A 14 8.17 -6.63 6.89
C ARG A 14 9.17 -6.38 5.76
N TRP A 15 10.21 -5.60 6.04
CA TRP A 15 11.31 -5.28 5.11
C TRP A 15 12.10 -6.51 4.65
N ASP A 16 12.31 -7.50 5.55
CA ASP A 16 13.15 -8.68 5.32
C ASP A 16 12.52 -9.73 4.39
N THR A 17 11.30 -9.47 3.93
CA THR A 17 10.58 -10.30 2.96
C THR A 17 10.93 -9.98 1.50
N VAL A 18 11.71 -8.93 1.24
CA VAL A 18 12.17 -8.57 -0.10
C VAL A 18 13.47 -9.31 -0.42
N ASN A 19 13.34 -10.39 -1.17
CA ASN A 19 14.46 -11.26 -1.57
C ASN A 19 14.08 -12.15 -2.77
N GLU A 20 15.07 -12.77 -3.39
CA GLU A 20 14.92 -13.60 -4.60
C GLU A 20 13.93 -14.78 -4.43
N THR A 21 13.78 -15.32 -3.22
CA THR A 21 12.90 -16.46 -2.98
C THR A 21 11.42 -16.05 -2.87
N VAL A 22 11.16 -14.95 -2.19
CA VAL A 22 9.80 -14.49 -1.89
C VAL A 22 9.29 -13.50 -2.93
N THR A 23 10.15 -12.57 -3.38
CA THR A 23 9.75 -11.43 -4.21
C THR A 23 10.65 -11.22 -5.43
N PRO A 24 10.78 -12.22 -6.33
CA PRO A 24 11.68 -12.15 -7.47
C PRO A 24 11.33 -11.03 -8.49
N ASN A 25 10.07 -10.62 -8.60
CA ASN A 25 9.68 -9.51 -9.48
C ASN A 25 10.05 -8.15 -8.88
N LEU A 26 9.94 -7.98 -7.55
CA LEU A 26 10.44 -6.79 -6.86
C LEU A 26 11.97 -6.69 -6.95
N MET A 27 12.68 -7.82 -6.86
CA MET A 27 14.13 -7.85 -7.07
C MET A 27 14.49 -7.38 -8.48
N LYS A 28 13.75 -7.81 -9.53
CA LYS A 28 13.93 -7.29 -10.90
C LYS A 28 13.61 -5.80 -11.04
N LEU A 29 12.63 -5.29 -10.29
CA LEU A 29 12.41 -3.83 -10.23
C LEU A 29 13.59 -3.13 -9.57
N ALA A 30 14.13 -3.67 -8.49
CA ALA A 30 15.30 -3.15 -7.78
C ALA A 30 16.55 -3.14 -8.67
N GLU A 31 16.78 -4.18 -9.48
CA GLU A 31 17.87 -4.24 -10.47
C GLU A 31 17.83 -3.08 -11.48
N ASN A 32 16.65 -2.56 -11.78
CA ASN A 32 16.44 -1.44 -12.70
C ASN A 32 16.14 -0.12 -11.97
N GLY A 33 16.18 -0.11 -10.65
CA GLY A 33 15.78 0.99 -9.80
C GLY A 33 16.72 1.22 -8.63
N VAL A 34 16.12 1.57 -7.50
CA VAL A 34 16.79 1.75 -6.20
C VAL A 34 16.06 0.95 -5.14
N ASN A 35 16.79 0.14 -4.39
CA ASN A 35 16.33 -0.55 -3.19
C ASN A 35 16.83 0.21 -1.95
N PHE A 36 15.93 0.85 -1.20
CA PHE A 36 16.24 1.53 0.05
C PHE A 36 16.16 0.54 1.21
N THR A 37 17.31 0.17 1.77
CA THR A 37 17.40 -0.86 2.81
C THR A 37 17.04 -0.38 4.21
N ASN A 38 16.99 0.92 4.44
CA ASN A 38 16.66 1.55 5.72
C ASN A 38 15.44 2.47 5.61
N SER A 39 14.30 1.89 5.21
CA SER A 39 13.03 2.60 5.11
C SER A 39 12.13 2.32 6.33
N TYR A 40 11.63 3.38 6.95
CA TYR A 40 10.82 3.27 8.17
C TYR A 40 9.48 3.98 8.06
N THR A 41 8.44 3.37 8.62
CA THR A 41 7.16 4.06 8.77
C THR A 41 7.26 5.14 9.84
N CYS A 42 6.59 6.26 9.62
CA CYS A 42 6.46 7.33 10.59
C CYS A 42 5.45 7.00 11.72
N GLN A 43 4.61 5.98 11.52
CA GLN A 43 3.63 5.50 12.48
C GLN A 43 3.25 4.05 12.17
N PRO A 44 3.58 3.05 13.03
CA PRO A 44 3.30 1.65 12.75
C PRO A 44 1.82 1.26 13.01
N VAL A 45 0.90 1.98 12.36
CA VAL A 45 -0.56 1.78 12.41
C VAL A 45 -1.16 2.21 11.07
N CYS A 46 -2.03 1.40 10.48
CA CYS A 46 -2.51 1.57 9.11
C CYS A 46 -3.10 2.95 8.80
N GLY A 47 -4.15 3.39 9.52
CA GLY A 47 -4.81 4.69 9.29
C GLY A 47 -3.83 5.87 9.42
N PRO A 48 -3.12 6.02 10.55
CA PRO A 48 -2.12 7.06 10.74
C PRO A 48 -1.01 7.07 9.67
N ALA A 49 -0.42 5.92 9.33
CA ALA A 49 0.60 5.85 8.26
C ALA A 49 0.05 6.32 6.91
N ARG A 50 -1.17 5.88 6.58
CA ARG A 50 -1.88 6.29 5.36
C ARG A 50 -2.21 7.78 5.36
N ALA A 51 -2.64 8.35 6.49
CA ALA A 51 -2.87 9.78 6.62
C ALA A 51 -1.59 10.60 6.43
N CYS A 52 -0.45 10.14 6.97
CA CYS A 52 0.84 10.78 6.73
C CYS A 52 1.19 10.80 5.23
N LEU A 53 1.00 9.67 4.52
CA LEU A 53 1.20 9.60 3.06
C LEU A 53 0.26 10.53 2.28
N GLN A 54 -1.00 10.63 2.68
CA GLN A 54 -1.97 11.46 1.95
C GLN A 54 -1.83 12.96 2.23
N THR A 55 -1.19 13.34 3.33
CA THR A 55 -1.08 14.76 3.75
C THR A 55 0.33 15.33 3.74
N GLY A 56 1.38 14.49 3.71
CA GLY A 56 2.77 14.92 3.91
C GLY A 56 3.06 15.43 5.33
N LEU A 57 2.21 15.12 6.31
CA LEU A 57 2.29 15.59 7.69
C LEU A 57 2.32 14.42 8.67
N TYR A 58 3.07 14.54 9.75
CA TYR A 58 3.03 13.55 10.83
C TYR A 58 1.65 13.44 11.47
N ALA A 59 1.35 12.29 12.06
CA ALA A 59 0.06 12.01 12.72
C ALA A 59 -0.32 13.04 13.79
N THR A 60 0.66 13.61 14.49
CA THR A 60 0.46 14.70 15.46
C THR A 60 0.05 16.03 14.82
N GLN A 61 0.40 16.24 13.57
CA GLN A 61 0.06 17.46 12.82
C GLN A 61 -1.26 17.31 12.08
N ASN A 62 -1.49 16.16 11.44
CA ASN A 62 -2.72 15.89 10.70
C ASN A 62 -3.86 15.38 11.59
N GLN A 63 -3.60 15.11 12.86
CA GLN A 63 -4.55 14.65 13.89
C GLN A 63 -5.12 13.24 13.64
N CYS A 64 -4.70 12.50 12.62
CA CYS A 64 -5.05 11.11 12.41
C CYS A 64 -4.02 10.19 13.09
N TYR A 65 -4.10 10.05 14.41
CA TYR A 65 -3.14 9.31 15.24
C TYR A 65 -3.63 7.90 15.65
N TRP A 66 -4.84 7.52 15.23
CA TRP A 66 -5.48 6.24 15.56
C TRP A 66 -6.34 5.74 14.39
N ASN A 67 -6.52 4.42 14.27
CA ASN A 67 -7.47 3.84 13.30
C ASN A 67 -8.90 4.25 13.65
N GLY A 68 -9.66 4.72 12.65
CA GLY A 68 -11.01 5.26 12.86
C GLY A 68 -11.01 6.77 13.16
N ILE A 69 -9.95 7.46 12.81
CA ILE A 69 -9.92 8.91 12.63
C ILE A 69 -9.80 9.17 11.12
N PRO A 70 -10.75 9.89 10.51
CA PRO A 70 -10.76 10.12 9.07
C PRO A 70 -9.66 11.10 8.64
N LEU A 71 -9.39 11.13 7.34
CA LEU A 71 -8.49 12.12 6.76
C LEU A 71 -9.06 13.53 6.99
N PRO A 72 -8.27 14.47 7.55
CA PRO A 72 -8.74 15.81 7.85
C PRO A 72 -9.13 16.57 6.57
N GLN A 73 -10.34 17.15 6.55
CA GLN A 73 -10.90 17.82 5.39
C GLN A 73 -10.34 19.25 5.17
N ASN A 74 -9.65 19.81 6.15
CA ASN A 74 -9.01 21.13 6.08
C ASN A 74 -7.55 21.08 5.61
N ILE A 75 -7.03 19.88 5.30
CA ILE A 75 -5.68 19.67 4.76
C ILE A 75 -5.83 19.17 3.33
N LYS A 76 -5.16 19.83 2.41
CA LYS A 76 -5.17 19.42 0.99
C LYS A 76 -4.44 18.08 0.83
N PRO A 77 -5.13 17.02 0.38
CA PRO A 77 -4.52 15.71 0.22
C PRO A 77 -3.65 15.61 -1.04
N LEU A 78 -2.77 14.62 -1.06
CA LEU A 78 -1.77 14.40 -2.10
C LEU A 78 -2.37 14.35 -3.51
N ALA A 79 -3.47 13.62 -3.72
CA ALA A 79 -4.06 13.48 -5.05
C ALA A 79 -4.62 14.80 -5.61
N GLU A 80 -4.99 15.77 -4.78
CA GLU A 80 -5.44 17.08 -5.28
C GLU A 80 -4.30 17.88 -5.92
N TYR A 81 -3.06 17.76 -5.43
CA TYR A 81 -1.91 18.38 -6.10
C TYR A 81 -1.68 17.77 -7.49
N PHE A 82 -1.86 16.46 -7.64
CA PHE A 82 -1.79 15.78 -8.93
C PHE A 82 -2.93 16.22 -9.86
N ASN A 83 -4.16 16.34 -9.36
CA ASN A 83 -5.30 16.83 -10.12
C ASN A 83 -5.04 18.24 -10.69
N GLU A 84 -4.56 19.17 -9.85
CA GLU A 84 -4.23 20.54 -10.28
C GLU A 84 -3.11 20.57 -11.32
N ALA A 85 -2.19 19.62 -11.25
CA ALA A 85 -1.13 19.47 -12.24
C ALA A 85 -1.58 18.77 -13.53
N GLY A 86 -2.87 18.40 -13.65
CA GLY A 86 -3.44 17.79 -14.83
C GLY A 86 -3.25 16.28 -14.96
N TYR A 87 -2.92 15.59 -13.87
CA TYR A 87 -2.90 14.13 -13.83
C TYR A 87 -4.31 13.56 -13.72
N GLU A 88 -4.51 12.35 -14.24
CA GLU A 88 -5.59 11.48 -13.80
C GLU A 88 -5.21 10.83 -12.47
N THR A 89 -6.18 10.72 -11.54
CA THR A 89 -5.96 10.14 -10.22
C THR A 89 -6.79 8.88 -10.03
N ALA A 90 -6.11 7.77 -9.70
CA ALA A 90 -6.72 6.45 -9.54
C ALA A 90 -6.41 5.88 -8.15
N TYR A 91 -7.40 5.25 -7.51
CA TYR A 91 -7.25 4.54 -6.25
C TYR A 91 -7.91 3.17 -6.31
N VAL A 92 -7.19 2.15 -5.84
CA VAL A 92 -7.66 0.77 -5.83
C VAL A 92 -7.35 0.12 -4.47
N GLY A 93 -8.33 -0.54 -3.85
CA GLY A 93 -8.16 -1.36 -2.66
C GLY A 93 -8.54 -0.70 -1.33
N LYS A 94 -7.69 -0.81 -0.31
CA LYS A 94 -7.96 -0.36 1.06
C LYS A 94 -7.70 1.14 1.23
N TRP A 95 -8.72 1.91 1.63
CA TRP A 95 -8.59 3.34 1.94
C TRP A 95 -8.21 3.60 3.40
N HIS A 96 -9.07 3.19 4.33
CA HIS A 96 -8.92 3.25 5.78
C HIS A 96 -8.81 4.68 6.37
N LEU A 97 -9.40 5.67 5.70
CA LEU A 97 -9.33 7.09 6.06
C LEU A 97 -10.68 7.81 5.97
N ALA A 98 -11.80 7.09 5.87
CA ALA A 98 -13.12 7.71 5.76
C ALA A 98 -14.01 7.52 7.00
N SER A 99 -13.85 6.42 7.74
CA SER A 99 -14.67 6.14 8.90
C SER A 99 -14.18 6.89 10.14
N ASP A 100 -15.13 7.49 10.86
CA ASP A 100 -14.92 8.09 12.16
C ASP A 100 -15.54 7.20 13.25
N ARG A 101 -14.70 6.61 14.09
CA ARG A 101 -15.11 5.77 15.21
C ARG A 101 -15.09 6.51 16.55
N LEU A 102 -14.83 7.82 16.55
CA LEU A 102 -14.89 8.60 17.77
C LEU A 102 -16.35 8.65 18.28
N PRO A 103 -16.58 8.50 19.59
CA PRO A 103 -17.93 8.56 20.16
C PRO A 103 -18.63 9.85 19.76
N ASN A 104 -19.83 9.73 19.18
CA ASN A 104 -20.72 10.83 18.78
C ASN A 104 -20.39 11.59 17.48
N VAL A 105 -19.46 11.17 16.64
CA VAL A 105 -19.21 11.82 15.35
C VAL A 105 -19.78 11.01 14.16
N GLY A 106 -20.04 9.76 14.31
CA GLY A 106 -21.10 9.00 13.68
C GLY A 106 -21.06 8.75 12.16
N PHE A 107 -19.93 8.90 11.47
CA PHE A 107 -19.84 8.54 10.06
C PHE A 107 -19.05 7.23 9.87
N HIS A 108 -19.74 6.17 9.47
CA HIS A 108 -19.16 4.84 9.35
C HIS A 108 -19.20 4.34 7.91
N CYS A 109 -18.04 4.30 7.25
CA CYS A 109 -17.88 3.81 5.88
C CYS A 109 -17.27 2.40 5.81
N GLU A 110 -17.06 1.72 6.92
CA GLU A 110 -16.31 0.47 6.94
C GLU A 110 -16.87 -0.60 5.99
N LYS A 111 -18.19 -0.60 5.78
CA LYS A 111 -18.88 -1.57 4.91
C LYS A 111 -19.75 -0.91 3.84
N SER A 112 -19.67 0.40 3.70
CA SER A 112 -20.47 1.19 2.74
C SER A 112 -19.58 1.99 1.80
N ALA A 113 -20.19 2.55 0.75
CA ALA A 113 -19.48 3.41 -0.19
C ALA A 113 -18.94 4.66 0.50
N ILE A 114 -17.75 5.07 0.12
CA ILE A 114 -17.10 6.29 0.59
C ILE A 114 -17.58 7.46 -0.28
N PRO A 115 -18.19 8.51 0.30
CA PRO A 115 -18.53 9.72 -0.44
C PRO A 115 -17.32 10.35 -1.12
N GLU A 116 -17.53 10.96 -2.28
CA GLU A 116 -16.46 11.50 -3.12
C GLU A 116 -15.57 12.48 -2.37
N ASN A 117 -16.14 13.37 -1.55
CA ASN A 117 -15.41 14.33 -0.74
C ASN A 117 -14.52 13.71 0.34
N LEU A 118 -14.68 12.42 0.65
CA LEU A 118 -13.85 11.66 1.61
C LEU A 118 -12.83 10.74 0.93
N ARG A 119 -12.70 10.80 -0.40
CA ARG A 119 -11.76 9.98 -1.19
C ARG A 119 -10.39 10.63 -1.37
N GLY A 120 -10.06 11.68 -0.62
CA GLY A 120 -8.74 12.33 -0.68
C GLY A 120 -8.34 12.89 -2.05
N GLY A 121 -9.31 13.27 -2.89
CA GLY A 121 -9.07 13.83 -4.22
C GLY A 121 -8.94 12.81 -5.36
N TYR A 122 -9.00 11.50 -5.09
CA TYR A 122 -9.01 10.48 -6.14
C TYR A 122 -10.37 10.44 -6.83
N LYS A 123 -10.45 10.79 -8.12
CA LYS A 123 -11.72 11.02 -8.82
C LYS A 123 -11.89 10.31 -10.15
N ASP A 124 -10.79 9.99 -10.87
CA ASP A 124 -10.91 9.47 -12.24
C ASP A 124 -11.14 7.95 -12.25
N TRP A 125 -10.56 7.22 -11.29
CA TRP A 125 -10.80 5.80 -11.10
C TRP A 125 -10.80 5.45 -9.61
N TRP A 126 -11.93 4.90 -9.15
CA TRP A 126 -12.10 4.46 -7.79
C TRP A 126 -12.63 3.02 -7.74
N ARG A 127 -11.89 2.13 -7.10
CA ARG A 127 -12.27 0.73 -6.81
C ARG A 127 -11.78 0.39 -5.41
N ALA A 128 -12.48 0.88 -4.37
CA ALA A 128 -11.99 0.81 -3.02
C ALA A 128 -13.09 0.59 -1.97
N SER A 129 -12.66 0.10 -0.82
CA SER A 129 -13.43 0.06 0.43
C SER A 129 -12.63 0.73 1.53
N ASP A 130 -13.29 1.27 2.55
CA ASP A 130 -12.60 1.94 3.66
C ASP A 130 -11.76 0.94 4.46
N VAL A 131 -12.41 0.01 5.14
CA VAL A 131 -11.72 -1.11 5.80
C VAL A 131 -11.97 -2.37 4.96
N LEU A 132 -11.08 -2.61 4.00
CA LEU A 132 -11.22 -3.71 3.04
C LEU A 132 -11.36 -5.08 3.72
N GLU A 133 -10.79 -5.26 4.91
CA GLU A 133 -10.98 -6.43 5.77
C GLU A 133 -12.46 -6.71 6.09
N PHE A 134 -13.28 -5.67 6.25
CA PHE A 134 -14.69 -5.82 6.61
C PHE A 134 -15.62 -6.06 5.43
N THR A 135 -15.11 -5.86 4.22
CA THR A 135 -15.86 -6.08 2.96
C THR A 135 -15.36 -7.30 2.20
N SER A 136 -14.35 -8.01 2.73
CA SER A 136 -13.74 -9.15 2.02
C SER A 136 -13.02 -10.11 2.94
N HIS A 137 -12.86 -11.32 2.45
CA HIS A 137 -11.96 -12.36 2.94
C HIS A 137 -11.01 -12.77 1.82
N GLY A 138 -10.15 -13.77 2.07
CA GLY A 138 -9.10 -14.15 1.13
C GLY A 138 -9.56 -14.48 -0.29
N TYR A 139 -10.82 -14.91 -0.50
CA TYR A 139 -11.28 -15.38 -1.80
C TYR A 139 -12.58 -14.76 -2.32
N ASP A 140 -13.19 -13.88 -1.58
CA ASP A 140 -14.39 -13.15 -2.00
C ASP A 140 -14.50 -11.81 -1.29
N GLY A 141 -15.34 -10.95 -1.83
CA GLY A 141 -15.60 -9.65 -1.25
C GLY A 141 -16.15 -8.66 -2.24
N TYR A 142 -16.11 -7.40 -1.85
CA TYR A 142 -16.53 -6.30 -2.69
C TYR A 142 -15.77 -5.01 -2.38
N VAL A 143 -15.76 -4.15 -3.38
CA VAL A 143 -15.34 -2.74 -3.29
C VAL A 143 -16.47 -1.86 -3.85
N PHE A 144 -16.25 -0.55 -3.83
CA PHE A 144 -17.19 0.40 -4.44
C PHE A 144 -16.51 1.14 -5.60
N ASP A 145 -17.29 1.47 -6.63
CA ASP A 145 -16.83 2.22 -7.79
C ASP A 145 -17.02 3.75 -7.62
N ASN A 146 -16.72 4.50 -8.69
CA ASN A 146 -16.88 5.96 -8.71
C ASN A 146 -18.32 6.40 -8.40
N GLU A 147 -19.31 5.64 -8.87
CA GLU A 147 -20.73 5.90 -8.72
C GLU A 147 -21.32 5.30 -7.43
N ASN A 148 -20.48 4.89 -6.48
CA ASN A 148 -20.89 4.22 -5.23
C ASN A 148 -21.61 2.87 -5.43
N ARG A 149 -21.49 2.24 -6.59
CA ARG A 149 -22.04 0.92 -6.83
C ARG A 149 -21.10 -0.13 -6.24
N LYS A 150 -21.71 -1.15 -5.64
CA LYS A 150 -20.99 -2.32 -5.15
C LYS A 150 -20.45 -3.14 -6.33
N VAL A 151 -19.15 -3.47 -6.28
CA VAL A 151 -18.44 -4.30 -7.26
C VAL A 151 -17.94 -5.53 -6.53
N ASP A 152 -18.67 -6.64 -6.70
CA ASP A 152 -18.30 -7.93 -6.11
C ASP A 152 -17.13 -8.56 -6.88
N PHE A 153 -16.28 -9.30 -6.17
CA PHE A 153 -15.22 -10.10 -6.77
C PHE A 153 -15.15 -11.51 -6.17
N LYS A 154 -14.64 -12.45 -6.97
CA LYS A 154 -14.37 -13.84 -6.57
C LYS A 154 -13.00 -14.24 -7.08
N GLY A 155 -12.20 -14.86 -6.23
CA GLY A 155 -10.80 -15.20 -6.47
C GLY A 155 -9.94 -14.69 -5.33
N TYR A 156 -8.65 -14.98 -5.35
CA TYR A 156 -7.77 -14.48 -4.29
C TYR A 156 -7.77 -12.95 -4.27
N ARG A 157 -8.05 -12.37 -3.11
CA ARG A 157 -8.32 -10.92 -2.97
C ARG A 157 -7.22 -10.04 -3.57
N ALA A 158 -5.94 -10.36 -3.30
CA ALA A 158 -4.84 -9.59 -3.88
C ALA A 158 -4.84 -9.60 -5.41
N ASP A 159 -5.19 -10.74 -6.04
CA ASP A 159 -5.31 -10.82 -7.51
C ASP A 159 -6.46 -9.95 -8.01
N CYS A 160 -7.63 -10.01 -7.36
CA CYS A 160 -8.80 -9.20 -7.74
C CYS A 160 -8.55 -7.69 -7.60
N ILE A 161 -7.87 -7.27 -6.53
CA ILE A 161 -7.48 -5.87 -6.33
C ILE A 161 -6.48 -5.43 -7.42
N ASN A 162 -5.49 -6.27 -7.74
CA ASN A 162 -4.56 -5.98 -8.84
C ASN A 162 -5.29 -5.90 -10.19
N ASP A 163 -6.28 -6.77 -10.45
CA ASP A 163 -7.06 -6.77 -11.69
C ASP A 163 -7.83 -5.45 -11.88
N PHE A 164 -8.30 -4.80 -10.82
CA PHE A 164 -8.89 -3.45 -10.93
C PHE A 164 -7.86 -2.39 -11.36
N ALA A 165 -6.61 -2.51 -10.96
CA ALA A 165 -5.54 -1.64 -11.46
C ALA A 165 -5.21 -1.94 -12.93
N LEU A 166 -5.19 -3.22 -13.33
CA LEU A 166 -4.99 -3.62 -14.73
C LEU A 166 -6.17 -3.16 -15.61
N GLN A 167 -7.41 -3.19 -15.12
CA GLN A 167 -8.59 -2.66 -15.81
C GLN A 167 -8.47 -1.16 -16.07
N TYR A 168 -8.00 -0.37 -15.09
CA TYR A 168 -7.72 1.05 -15.32
C TYR A 168 -6.73 1.24 -16.47
N LEU A 169 -5.60 0.53 -16.45
CA LEU A 169 -4.59 0.62 -17.50
C LEU A 169 -5.13 0.20 -18.88
N GLU A 170 -6.01 -0.80 -18.92
CA GLU A 170 -6.63 -1.25 -20.15
C GLU A 170 -7.60 -0.23 -20.73
N GLN A 171 -8.41 0.40 -19.87
CA GLN A 171 -9.42 1.38 -20.27
C GLN A 171 -8.87 2.79 -20.50
N LYS A 172 -7.63 3.03 -20.07
CA LYS A 172 -7.02 4.35 -20.26
C LYS A 172 -6.83 4.69 -21.75
N THR A 173 -7.48 5.76 -22.18
CA THR A 173 -7.42 6.26 -23.55
C THR A 173 -6.82 7.67 -23.66
N SER A 174 -6.71 8.39 -22.55
CA SER A 174 -6.17 9.76 -22.54
C SER A 174 -4.64 9.75 -22.53
N ASP A 175 -4.03 10.77 -23.13
CA ASP A 175 -2.57 10.99 -23.11
C ASP A 175 -2.10 11.70 -21.82
N LYS A 176 -3.01 12.01 -20.89
CA LYS A 176 -2.66 12.63 -19.60
C LYS A 176 -1.82 11.65 -18.77
N PRO A 177 -0.82 12.14 -18.04
CA PRO A 177 -0.15 11.32 -17.05
C PRO A 177 -1.13 10.91 -15.94
N PHE A 178 -0.83 9.83 -15.24
CA PHE A 178 -1.66 9.37 -14.12
C PHE A 178 -0.85 9.17 -12.85
N PHE A 179 -1.52 9.36 -11.73
CA PHE A 179 -1.10 8.94 -10.40
C PHE A 179 -2.06 7.87 -9.90
N MET A 180 -1.59 6.64 -9.79
CA MET A 180 -2.39 5.50 -9.34
C MET A 180 -1.84 4.95 -8.02
N PHE A 181 -2.73 4.89 -7.01
CA PHE A 181 -2.45 4.27 -5.72
C PHE A 181 -3.12 2.90 -5.65
N VAL A 182 -2.32 1.83 -5.65
CA VAL A 182 -2.80 0.44 -5.52
C VAL A 182 -2.51 -0.03 -4.11
N SER A 183 -3.55 -0.15 -3.31
CA SER A 183 -3.48 -0.39 -1.86
C SER A 183 -4.03 -1.77 -1.52
N HIS A 184 -3.16 -2.76 -1.45
CA HIS A 184 -3.53 -4.09 -0.98
C HIS A 184 -3.75 -4.12 0.53
N ILE A 185 -4.53 -5.09 0.99
CA ILE A 185 -4.60 -5.43 2.41
C ILE A 185 -3.60 -6.53 2.76
N GLU A 186 -3.19 -7.35 1.81
CA GLU A 186 -2.19 -8.39 2.04
C GLU A 186 -0.82 -7.76 2.35
N PRO A 187 -0.04 -8.41 3.22
CA PRO A 187 -0.30 -9.64 3.98
C PRO A 187 -0.99 -9.46 5.35
N HIS A 188 -1.80 -8.42 5.56
CA HIS A 188 -2.45 -8.12 6.85
C HIS A 188 -3.20 -9.33 7.42
N HIS A 189 -3.13 -9.51 8.75
CA HIS A 189 -3.88 -10.52 9.48
C HIS A 189 -5.40 -10.27 9.34
N GLN A 190 -6.15 -11.30 8.99
CA GLN A 190 -7.62 -11.26 8.93
C GLN A 190 -8.15 -11.46 10.36
N ASN A 191 -8.59 -10.37 10.99
CA ASN A 191 -8.86 -10.37 12.43
C ASN A 191 -10.04 -11.24 12.85
N ASP A 192 -11.12 -11.27 12.06
CA ASP A 192 -12.31 -12.07 12.33
C ASP A 192 -12.08 -13.57 12.13
N HIS A 193 -11.13 -13.96 11.27
CA HIS A 193 -10.70 -15.33 11.06
C HIS A 193 -9.52 -15.74 11.95
N HIS A 194 -8.92 -14.80 12.69
CA HIS A 194 -7.76 -15.02 13.55
C HIS A 194 -6.56 -15.68 12.85
N CYS A 195 -6.34 -15.37 11.58
CA CYS A 195 -5.23 -15.92 10.78
C CYS A 195 -4.77 -14.95 9.68
N TYR A 196 -3.60 -15.24 9.12
CA TYR A 196 -3.25 -14.71 7.79
C TYR A 196 -3.89 -15.62 6.73
N GLU A 197 -4.35 -15.05 5.64
CA GLU A 197 -5.01 -15.79 4.56
C GLU A 197 -4.10 -15.81 3.32
N GLY A 198 -3.13 -16.73 3.31
CA GLY A 198 -2.28 -16.96 2.14
C GLY A 198 -3.04 -17.64 0.99
N PRO A 199 -2.59 -17.49 -0.27
CA PRO A 199 -3.19 -18.19 -1.39
C PRO A 199 -2.99 -19.70 -1.28
N LYS A 200 -4.08 -20.48 -1.32
CA LYS A 200 -4.10 -21.94 -1.08
C LYS A 200 -3.15 -22.74 -1.99
N ASP A 201 -2.86 -22.24 -3.17
CA ASP A 201 -1.96 -22.85 -4.14
C ASP A 201 -0.49 -22.55 -3.89
N THR A 202 -0.18 -21.66 -2.94
CA THR A 202 1.18 -21.14 -2.71
C THR A 202 1.69 -21.41 -1.30
N VAL A 203 0.81 -21.51 -0.28
CA VAL A 203 1.20 -21.67 1.13
C VAL A 203 2.16 -22.85 1.36
N ASP A 204 1.90 -24.00 0.74
CA ASP A 204 2.75 -25.21 0.89
C ASP A 204 4.20 -24.97 0.44
N LYS A 205 4.44 -24.06 -0.49
CA LYS A 205 5.79 -23.68 -0.94
C LYS A 205 6.61 -23.06 0.20
N PHE A 206 5.96 -22.42 1.16
CA PHE A 206 6.60 -21.66 2.24
C PHE A 206 6.44 -22.26 3.64
N LYS A 207 5.93 -23.50 3.77
CA LYS A 207 5.71 -24.15 5.07
C LYS A 207 6.98 -24.28 5.91
N ASP A 208 8.13 -24.45 5.27
CA ASP A 208 9.44 -24.59 5.92
C ASP A 208 10.32 -23.33 5.73
N TYR A 209 9.72 -22.18 5.35
CA TYR A 209 10.45 -20.94 5.15
C TYR A 209 11.01 -20.44 6.50
N PRO A 210 12.30 -20.03 6.56
CA PRO A 210 12.95 -19.68 7.82
C PRO A 210 12.23 -18.54 8.56
N ILE A 211 12.01 -18.73 9.86
CA ILE A 211 11.50 -17.67 10.74
C ILE A 211 12.65 -16.71 11.07
N PRO A 212 12.45 -15.39 10.91
CA PRO A 212 13.46 -14.39 11.24
C PRO A 212 13.89 -14.46 12.72
N PRO A 213 15.18 -14.23 13.04
CA PRO A 213 15.69 -14.31 14.40
C PRO A 213 14.98 -13.40 15.41
N ASP A 214 14.60 -12.18 14.99
CA ASP A 214 13.89 -11.23 15.85
C ASP A 214 12.49 -11.69 16.29
N LEU A 215 11.92 -12.68 15.60
CA LEU A 215 10.68 -13.35 15.97
C LEU A 215 10.95 -14.61 16.77
N SER A 216 11.86 -15.47 16.30
CA SER A 216 12.07 -16.82 16.83
C SER A 216 12.60 -16.86 18.28
N PHE A 217 13.21 -15.80 18.78
CA PHE A 217 13.70 -15.70 20.17
C PHE A 217 12.62 -15.41 21.21
N LEU A 218 11.41 -15.05 20.78
CA LEU A 218 10.33 -14.63 21.68
C LEU A 218 9.06 -15.44 21.45
N PRO A 219 8.21 -15.62 22.46
CA PRO A 219 6.90 -16.22 22.26
C PRO A 219 6.05 -15.39 21.29
N GLY A 220 5.36 -16.05 20.36
CA GLY A 220 4.49 -15.42 19.36
C GLY A 220 3.71 -16.47 18.59
N ASP A 221 2.90 -16.04 17.63
CA ASP A 221 2.09 -16.93 16.79
C ASP A 221 2.70 -17.20 15.41
N TYR A 222 3.91 -16.72 15.15
CA TYR A 222 4.62 -16.85 13.88
C TYR A 222 4.74 -18.29 13.37
N ASN A 223 4.99 -19.28 14.24
CA ASN A 223 5.16 -20.67 13.83
C ASN A 223 3.96 -21.20 13.01
N LYS A 224 2.76 -20.75 13.35
CA LYS A 224 1.53 -21.15 12.67
C LYS A 224 1.21 -20.24 11.47
N MET A 225 1.56 -18.95 11.58
CA MET A 225 1.05 -17.90 10.72
C MET A 225 2.00 -17.50 9.58
N TYR A 226 3.30 -17.76 9.74
CA TYR A 226 4.33 -17.25 8.85
C TYR A 226 4.25 -17.79 7.40
N PRO A 227 3.91 -19.09 7.16
CA PRO A 227 3.75 -19.59 5.80
C PRO A 227 2.70 -18.86 4.98
N ASP A 228 1.52 -18.61 5.57
CA ASP A 228 0.43 -17.85 4.91
C ASP A 228 0.84 -16.40 4.64
N TYR A 229 1.53 -15.78 5.60
CA TYR A 229 2.05 -14.42 5.48
C TYR A 229 3.03 -14.29 4.31
N ILE A 230 4.01 -15.19 4.21
CA ILE A 230 5.00 -15.18 3.12
C ILE A 230 4.35 -15.52 1.77
N ALA A 231 3.42 -16.47 1.74
CA ALA A 231 2.68 -16.82 0.53
C ALA A 231 1.84 -15.64 0.00
N ALA A 232 1.23 -14.86 0.90
CA ALA A 232 0.51 -13.64 0.52
C ALA A 232 1.44 -12.59 -0.10
N ILE A 233 2.65 -12.41 0.46
CA ILE A 233 3.66 -11.50 -0.10
C ILE A 233 4.17 -11.99 -1.47
N ASN A 234 4.41 -13.30 -1.62
CA ASN A 234 4.80 -13.87 -2.90
C ASN A 234 3.73 -13.60 -3.98
N ARG A 235 2.43 -13.68 -3.62
CA ARG A 235 1.36 -13.34 -4.55
C ARG A 235 1.30 -11.84 -4.89
N LEU A 236 1.60 -10.95 -3.95
CA LEU A 236 1.75 -9.52 -4.25
C LEU A 236 2.88 -9.29 -5.26
N ASP A 237 3.99 -10.01 -5.11
CA ASP A 237 5.10 -9.95 -6.06
C ASP A 237 4.72 -10.43 -7.46
N ASP A 238 3.99 -11.54 -7.58
CA ASP A 238 3.44 -12.02 -8.85
C ASP A 238 2.55 -10.95 -9.51
N ASN A 239 1.76 -10.25 -8.70
CA ASN A 239 0.88 -9.19 -9.16
C ASN A 239 1.65 -7.94 -9.63
N VAL A 240 2.75 -7.60 -8.98
CA VAL A 240 3.70 -6.58 -9.50
C VAL A 240 4.24 -7.01 -10.87
N GLY A 241 4.59 -8.29 -11.04
CA GLY A 241 5.02 -8.83 -12.34
C GLY A 241 3.96 -8.67 -13.43
N LYS A 242 2.67 -8.96 -13.11
CA LYS A 242 1.53 -8.75 -14.03
C LYS A 242 1.35 -7.27 -14.37
N LEU A 243 1.49 -6.36 -13.39
CA LEU A 243 1.39 -4.91 -13.60
C LEU A 243 2.49 -4.40 -14.53
N VAL A 244 3.75 -4.78 -14.30
CA VAL A 244 4.88 -4.43 -15.15
C VAL A 244 4.68 -4.94 -16.58
N LYS A 245 4.22 -6.17 -16.73
CA LYS A 245 3.89 -6.75 -18.05
C LYS A 245 2.82 -5.92 -18.77
N LYS A 246 1.73 -5.56 -18.08
CA LYS A 246 0.67 -4.72 -18.65
C LYS A 246 1.18 -3.36 -19.09
N LEU A 247 2.02 -2.70 -18.28
CA LEU A 247 2.63 -1.42 -18.64
C LEU A 247 3.49 -1.52 -19.89
N LYS A 248 4.25 -2.61 -20.05
CA LYS A 248 5.04 -2.87 -21.26
C LYS A 248 4.16 -3.11 -22.49
N GLU A 249 3.11 -3.91 -22.36
CA GLU A 249 2.12 -4.17 -23.43
C GLU A 249 1.44 -2.89 -23.92
N LYS A 250 1.18 -1.94 -23.00
CA LYS A 250 0.56 -0.64 -23.31
C LYS A 250 1.58 0.43 -23.77
N GLY A 251 2.89 0.13 -23.79
CA GLY A 251 3.92 1.11 -24.10
C GLY A 251 4.08 2.23 -23.07
N LEU A 252 3.64 2.00 -21.84
CA LEU A 252 3.66 2.99 -20.75
C LEU A 252 4.86 2.83 -19.81
N TYR A 253 5.54 1.66 -19.84
CA TYR A 253 6.55 1.28 -18.83
C TYR A 253 7.70 2.29 -18.74
N ASP A 254 8.26 2.73 -19.87
CA ASP A 254 9.45 3.60 -19.90
C ASP A 254 9.18 5.00 -19.34
N ASN A 255 7.92 5.44 -19.34
CA ASN A 255 7.49 6.72 -18.76
C ASN A 255 6.70 6.53 -17.46
N THR A 256 6.90 5.43 -16.74
CA THR A 256 6.23 5.14 -15.48
C THR A 256 7.25 4.95 -14.37
N ILE A 257 7.01 5.62 -13.23
CA ILE A 257 7.74 5.39 -11.98
C ILE A 257 6.87 4.48 -11.11
N ILE A 258 7.45 3.37 -10.62
CA ILE A 258 6.79 2.41 -9.75
C ILE A 258 7.46 2.49 -8.37
N ILE A 259 6.67 2.76 -7.34
CA ILE A 259 7.08 2.75 -5.94
C ILE A 259 6.38 1.58 -5.26
N TYR A 260 7.15 0.71 -4.61
CA TYR A 260 6.65 -0.36 -3.77
C TYR A 260 7.05 -0.14 -2.32
N THR A 261 6.08 -0.14 -1.40
CA THR A 261 6.34 -0.04 0.05
C THR A 261 5.16 -0.58 0.86
N SER A 262 5.26 -0.54 2.19
CA SER A 262 4.21 -0.94 3.13
C SER A 262 3.96 0.16 4.18
N ASP A 263 2.78 0.15 4.79
CA ASP A 263 2.44 1.08 5.87
C ASP A 263 3.18 0.79 7.19
N HIS A 264 3.44 -0.47 7.50
CA HIS A 264 4.20 -0.95 8.66
C HIS A 264 4.54 -2.44 8.48
N GLY A 265 5.34 -2.98 9.39
CA GLY A 265 5.68 -4.40 9.45
C GLY A 265 4.75 -5.23 10.37
N SER A 266 5.24 -6.41 10.79
CA SER A 266 4.56 -7.33 11.69
C SER A 266 5.53 -8.02 12.65
N HIS A 267 5.22 -8.03 13.95
CA HIS A 267 6.01 -8.72 14.96
C HIS A 267 5.34 -9.99 15.53
N PHE A 268 4.23 -10.46 14.93
CA PHE A 268 3.58 -11.73 15.24
C PHE A 268 3.36 -11.96 16.75
N LYS A 269 2.87 -10.94 17.43
CA LYS A 269 2.61 -10.90 18.89
C LYS A 269 3.86 -11.13 19.78
N THR A 270 5.06 -11.02 19.24
CA THR A 270 6.29 -11.18 20.02
C THR A 270 6.61 -10.00 20.94
N ARG A 271 5.98 -8.85 20.76
CA ARG A 271 6.26 -7.60 21.49
C ARG A 271 5.08 -7.10 22.34
N ASN A 272 3.86 -7.40 21.91
CA ASN A 272 2.60 -7.11 22.60
C ASN A 272 1.53 -8.11 22.13
N LEU A 273 0.28 -7.97 22.58
CA LEU A 273 -0.82 -8.86 22.18
C LEU A 273 -1.39 -8.59 20.77
N GLU A 274 -0.76 -7.69 20.01
CA GLU A 274 -1.12 -7.35 18.64
C GLU A 274 0.01 -7.74 17.66
N TYR A 275 -0.03 -7.26 16.42
CA TYR A 275 0.95 -7.54 15.38
C TYR A 275 1.87 -6.34 15.09
N LYS A 276 1.53 -5.15 15.59
CA LYS A 276 2.12 -3.86 15.30
C LYS A 276 2.03 -2.93 16.53
N ARG A 277 2.14 -1.61 16.37
CA ARG A 277 2.11 -0.60 17.44
C ARG A 277 3.27 -0.77 18.44
N SER A 278 4.45 -0.98 17.91
CA SER A 278 5.68 -1.00 18.68
C SER A 278 6.78 -0.25 17.93
N CYS A 279 7.84 0.14 18.65
CA CYS A 279 9.00 0.82 18.06
C CYS A 279 10.06 -0.13 17.49
N HIS A 280 9.79 -1.44 17.48
CA HIS A 280 10.75 -2.43 17.00
C HIS A 280 10.77 -2.47 15.47
N ASP A 281 11.92 -2.79 14.87
CA ASP A 281 12.11 -2.94 13.43
C ASP A 281 11.06 -3.85 12.80
N SER A 282 10.70 -4.94 13.47
CA SER A 282 9.61 -5.82 13.01
C SER A 282 8.28 -5.13 12.73
N ALA A 283 8.03 -3.95 13.33
CA ALA A 283 6.82 -3.17 13.12
C ALA A 283 7.07 -1.88 12.32
N THR A 284 8.26 -1.27 12.45
CA THR A 284 8.54 0.06 11.88
C THR A 284 9.32 0.01 10.57
N HIS A 285 10.13 -1.01 10.34
CA HIS A 285 10.95 -1.17 9.15
C HIS A 285 10.12 -1.77 8.01
N THR A 286 10.03 -1.08 6.89
CA THR A 286 9.20 -1.42 5.73
C THR A 286 10.06 -1.56 4.47
N PRO A 287 9.65 -2.37 3.49
CA PRO A 287 10.33 -2.39 2.19
C PRO A 287 10.16 -1.06 1.47
N LEU A 288 11.15 -0.64 0.68
CA LEU A 288 11.01 0.47 -0.25
C LEU A 288 11.85 0.23 -1.50
N ILE A 289 11.17 0.08 -2.63
CA ILE A 289 11.79 0.00 -3.97
C ILE A 289 11.17 1.06 -4.84
N ILE A 290 12.00 1.84 -5.52
CA ILE A 290 11.57 2.81 -6.52
C ILE A 290 12.26 2.51 -7.84
N SER A 291 11.50 2.36 -8.92
CA SER A 291 12.03 2.07 -10.25
C SER A 291 11.39 2.95 -11.32
N GLY A 292 12.19 3.42 -12.26
CA GLY A 292 11.77 4.31 -13.34
C GLY A 292 12.17 5.77 -13.12
N GLY A 293 12.01 6.60 -14.14
CA GLY A 293 12.41 8.00 -14.11
C GLY A 293 13.89 8.19 -13.81
N MET A 294 14.21 8.89 -12.73
CA MET A 294 15.59 9.10 -12.25
C MET A 294 16.11 7.92 -11.41
N PHE A 295 15.25 7.04 -10.93
CA PHE A 295 15.62 5.88 -10.11
C PHE A 295 16.00 4.70 -11.02
N LYS A 296 17.29 4.57 -11.28
CA LYS A 296 17.86 3.59 -12.25
C LYS A 296 19.15 2.98 -11.71
N GLY A 297 19.54 1.86 -12.26
CA GLY A 297 20.90 1.33 -12.18
C GLY A 297 21.16 0.29 -11.11
N GLY A 298 20.14 -0.28 -10.48
CA GLY A 298 20.30 -1.36 -9.51
C GLY A 298 21.02 -0.90 -8.23
N VAL A 299 20.74 0.31 -7.77
CA VAL A 299 21.38 0.88 -6.59
C VAL A 299 20.77 0.30 -5.31
N VAL A 300 21.60 -0.13 -4.40
CA VAL A 300 21.22 -0.41 -3.00
C VAL A 300 21.62 0.82 -2.18
N ASP A 301 20.61 1.48 -1.59
CA ASP A 301 20.79 2.72 -0.82
C ASP A 301 20.48 2.44 0.66
N ASP A 302 21.46 2.67 1.51
CA ASP A 302 21.37 2.42 2.97
C ASP A 302 21.10 3.71 3.77
N ARG A 303 20.82 4.82 3.11
CA ARG A 303 20.42 6.05 3.79
C ARG A 303 19.07 5.85 4.47
N LEU A 304 18.94 6.45 5.66
CA LEU A 304 17.70 6.44 6.41
C LEU A 304 16.63 7.27 5.66
N VAL A 305 15.53 6.62 5.32
CA VAL A 305 14.36 7.25 4.71
C VAL A 305 13.10 6.88 5.50
N SER A 306 12.12 7.76 5.44
CA SER A 306 10.85 7.55 6.14
C SER A 306 9.68 7.62 5.17
N LEU A 307 8.59 6.97 5.54
CA LEU A 307 7.35 7.01 4.77
C LEU A 307 6.84 8.45 4.55
N ILE A 308 7.17 9.39 5.46
CA ILE A 308 6.79 10.80 5.34
C ILE A 308 7.57 11.52 4.23
N ASP A 309 8.72 11.01 3.80
CA ASP A 309 9.53 11.58 2.73
C ASP A 309 8.93 11.28 1.34
N LEU A 310 8.02 10.29 1.25
CA LEU A 310 7.45 9.89 -0.03
C LEU A 310 6.49 10.92 -0.64
N PRO A 311 5.58 11.58 0.11
CA PRO A 311 4.72 12.62 -0.47
C PRO A 311 5.47 13.76 -1.16
N PRO A 312 6.47 14.42 -0.55
CA PRO A 312 7.26 15.44 -1.25
C PRO A 312 8.04 14.86 -2.43
N THR A 313 8.59 13.63 -2.30
CA THR A 313 9.30 12.94 -3.39
C THR A 313 8.37 12.67 -4.58
N LEU A 314 7.12 12.24 -4.35
CA LEU A 314 6.12 12.02 -5.39
C LEU A 314 5.80 13.31 -6.16
N LEU A 315 5.66 14.43 -5.45
CA LEU A 315 5.43 15.73 -6.07
C LEU A 315 6.64 16.19 -6.90
N ASP A 316 7.86 16.01 -6.37
CA ASP A 316 9.09 16.37 -7.07
C ASP A 316 9.26 15.56 -8.36
N MET A 317 9.05 14.23 -8.31
CA MET A 317 9.07 13.35 -9.49
C MET A 317 8.09 13.81 -10.59
N ALA A 318 6.95 14.37 -10.19
CA ALA A 318 5.93 14.88 -11.10
C ALA A 318 6.21 16.33 -11.57
N GLY A 319 7.25 16.98 -11.05
CA GLY A 319 7.53 18.40 -11.29
C GLY A 319 6.44 19.31 -10.69
N ILE A 320 5.87 18.91 -9.56
CA ILE A 320 4.85 19.66 -8.81
C ILE A 320 5.55 20.34 -7.62
N PRO A 321 5.33 21.65 -7.38
CA PRO A 321 5.91 22.33 -6.25
C PRO A 321 5.57 21.68 -4.92
N ILE A 322 6.58 21.44 -4.08
CA ILE A 322 6.40 20.84 -2.76
C ILE A 322 5.84 21.89 -1.79
N PRO A 323 4.73 21.63 -1.10
CA PRO A 323 4.18 22.53 -0.10
C PRO A 323 5.15 22.75 1.06
N LYS A 324 5.33 24.00 1.50
CA LYS A 324 6.17 24.33 2.64
C LYS A 324 5.70 23.73 3.97
N SER A 325 4.45 23.29 4.02
CA SER A 325 3.87 22.63 5.20
C SER A 325 4.26 21.16 5.33
N TYR A 326 4.77 20.52 4.27
CA TYR A 326 5.19 19.11 4.33
C TYR A 326 6.36 18.93 5.31
N SER A 327 6.40 17.78 5.96
CA SER A 327 7.35 17.47 7.03
C SER A 327 8.48 16.54 6.60
N GLY A 328 8.36 15.91 5.43
CA GLY A 328 9.38 15.07 4.81
C GLY A 328 10.31 15.84 3.89
#